data_99eb95905cc918cb84d80bfbda55d6fa
#
_entry.id   99eb95905cc918cb84d80bfbda55d6fa
#
_cell.length_a   1.000
_cell.length_b   1.000
_cell.length_c   1.000
_cell.angle_alpha   90.00
_cell.angle_beta   90.00
_cell.angle_gamma   90.00
#
_symmetry.space_group_name_H-M   'P 1'
#
loop_
_entity.id
_entity.type
_entity.pdbx_description
1 polymer ?
#
loop_
_entity_poly.entity_id
_entity_poly.type
_entity_poly.pdbx_seq_one_letter_code
_entity_poly.pdbx_strand_id
1 'polypeptide(L)'
;MSTGVGSIGLLVVILVVVIFATFSFVIRRYRRCPSDKILVVYGKTGGGSAKCIHGGGKFVWPIIQDYAYLNLTPISIDANLTNALSRQNIRVDVPCRFTVGISTEPDSMNNAAERLLGLTSNEIQELARDILFGQLRLVIATMSIEEI
;
A
#
# COMPACT_ATOMS: atom_id res chain seq x y z
N MET A 1 2.53 22.70 -60.06
CA MET A 1 2.34 21.31 -59.58
C MET A 1 3.28 20.90 -58.42
N SER A 2 4.20 21.74 -57.97
CA SER A 2 5.16 21.42 -56.91
C SER A 2 4.64 21.69 -55.47
N THR A 3 3.61 22.48 -55.33
CA THR A 3 3.01 22.81 -53.98
C THR A 3 2.23 21.68 -53.35
N GLY A 4 1.66 20.78 -54.16
CA GLY A 4 0.89 19.63 -53.61
C GLY A 4 1.74 18.55 -52.98
N VAL A 5 2.92 18.28 -53.52
CA VAL A 5 3.81 17.22 -52.98
C VAL A 5 4.47 17.66 -51.67
N GLY A 6 4.79 18.95 -51.55
CA GLY A 6 5.33 19.50 -50.28
C GLY A 6 4.29 19.50 -49.14
N SER A 7 3.04 19.81 -49.45
CA SER A 7 1.97 19.78 -48.43
C SER A 7 1.60 18.37 -47.96
N ILE A 8 1.61 17.39 -48.87
CA ILE A 8 1.42 15.98 -48.51
C ILE A 8 2.57 15.47 -47.66
N GLY A 9 3.82 15.81 -47.99
CA GLY A 9 4.98 15.42 -47.18
C GLY A 9 4.94 16.01 -45.79
N LEU A 10 4.53 17.27 -45.64
CA LEU A 10 4.37 17.92 -44.35
C LEU A 10 3.26 17.29 -43.51
N LEU A 11 2.12 16.94 -44.12
CA LEU A 11 1.04 16.22 -43.45
C LEU A 11 1.49 14.85 -42.94
N VAL A 12 2.25 14.10 -43.70
CA VAL A 12 2.77 12.79 -43.29
C VAL A 12 3.71 12.93 -42.09
N VAL A 13 4.60 13.93 -42.10
CA VAL A 13 5.51 14.18 -41.00
C VAL A 13 4.73 14.54 -39.72
N ILE A 14 3.73 15.43 -39.81
CA ILE A 14 2.90 15.79 -38.66
C ILE A 14 2.17 14.55 -38.12
N LEU A 15 1.60 13.71 -38.97
CA LEU A 15 0.90 12.50 -38.60
C LEU A 15 1.82 11.52 -37.86
N VAL A 16 3.04 11.31 -38.35
CA VAL A 16 4.05 10.47 -37.67
C VAL A 16 4.43 11.04 -36.31
N VAL A 17 4.62 12.34 -36.20
CA VAL A 17 4.94 12.98 -34.90
C VAL A 17 3.78 12.83 -33.90
N VAL A 18 2.54 13.00 -34.35
CA VAL A 18 1.36 12.80 -33.48
C VAL A 18 1.24 11.36 -33.01
N ILE A 19 1.45 10.38 -33.88
CA ILE A 19 1.44 8.95 -33.51
C ILE A 19 2.53 8.66 -32.49
N PHE A 20 3.74 9.16 -32.72
CA PHE A 20 4.85 8.95 -31.80
C PHE A 20 4.62 9.62 -30.45
N ALA A 21 4.07 10.82 -30.42
CA ALA A 21 3.72 11.54 -29.20
C ALA A 21 2.63 10.81 -28.40
N THR A 22 1.58 10.33 -29.07
CA THR A 22 0.50 9.57 -28.42
C THR A 22 1.01 8.23 -27.88
N PHE A 23 1.84 7.52 -28.62
CA PHE A 23 2.44 6.27 -28.19
C PHE A 23 3.36 6.47 -26.96
N SER A 24 4.20 7.49 -27.00
CA SER A 24 5.07 7.86 -25.87
C SER A 24 4.25 8.25 -24.63
N PHE A 25 3.12 8.96 -24.81
CA PHE A 25 2.22 9.33 -23.73
C PHE A 25 1.58 8.09 -23.09
N VAL A 26 1.11 7.12 -23.86
CA VAL A 26 0.51 5.88 -23.37
C VAL A 26 1.52 5.05 -22.57
N ILE A 27 2.75 4.89 -23.07
CA ILE A 27 3.79 4.14 -22.36
C ILE A 27 4.11 4.74 -21.00
N ARG A 28 4.19 6.07 -20.90
CA ARG A 28 4.47 6.77 -19.64
C ARG A 28 3.37 6.60 -18.59
N ARG A 29 2.17 6.19 -18.98
CA ARG A 29 1.00 5.98 -18.09
C ARG A 29 0.87 4.55 -17.57
N TYR A 30 1.64 3.64 -18.10
CA TYR A 30 1.68 2.27 -17.60
C TYR A 30 2.53 2.20 -16.32
N ARG A 31 1.88 1.91 -15.19
CA ARG A 31 2.54 1.75 -13.89
C ARG A 31 2.65 0.28 -13.55
N ARG A 32 3.88 -0.13 -13.24
CA ARG A 32 4.17 -1.48 -12.76
C ARG A 32 4.16 -1.48 -11.24
N CYS A 33 3.59 -2.52 -10.66
CA CYS A 33 3.62 -2.77 -9.24
C CYS A 33 4.77 -3.76 -8.96
N PRO A 34 5.80 -3.37 -8.22
CA PRO A 34 6.82 -4.29 -7.76
C PRO A 34 6.21 -5.26 -6.73
N SER A 35 6.84 -6.41 -6.51
CA SER A 35 6.33 -7.48 -5.64
C SER A 35 6.35 -7.13 -4.15
N ASP A 36 7.14 -6.14 -3.75
CA ASP A 36 7.29 -5.66 -2.38
C ASP A 36 6.26 -4.58 -1.98
N LYS A 37 5.40 -4.17 -2.92
CA LYS A 37 4.41 -3.09 -2.71
C LYS A 37 3.06 -3.48 -3.28
N ILE A 38 2.03 -2.83 -2.75
CA ILE A 38 0.69 -2.84 -3.31
C ILE A 38 0.47 -1.51 -4.03
N LEU A 39 0.01 -1.59 -5.27
CA LEU A 39 -0.46 -0.42 -6.01
C LEU A 39 -1.93 -0.18 -5.69
N VAL A 40 -2.21 0.89 -4.95
CA VAL A 40 -3.57 1.32 -4.66
C VAL A 40 -3.94 2.41 -5.65
N VAL A 41 -4.96 2.15 -6.45
CA VAL A 41 -5.53 3.12 -7.40
C VAL A 41 -6.85 3.60 -6.83
N TYR A 42 -6.96 4.89 -6.58
CA TYR A 42 -8.14 5.54 -6.02
C TYR A 42 -8.69 6.60 -6.98
N GLY A 43 -9.95 6.98 -6.77
CA GLY A 43 -10.71 7.83 -7.68
C GLY A 43 -11.84 7.06 -8.37
N LYS A 44 -12.28 7.49 -9.54
CA LYS A 44 -13.38 6.84 -10.26
C LYS A 44 -12.96 5.50 -10.86
N THR A 45 -13.09 4.43 -10.09
CA THR A 45 -12.59 3.09 -10.44
C THR A 45 -13.70 2.09 -10.80
N GLY A 46 -14.89 2.53 -11.15
CA GLY A 46 -15.96 1.65 -11.69
C GLY A 46 -16.55 0.58 -10.74
N GLY A 47 -16.17 0.57 -9.45
CA GLY A 47 -16.66 -0.46 -8.53
C GLY A 47 -16.29 -0.25 -7.06
N GLY A 48 -15.81 0.95 -6.69
CA GLY A 48 -15.42 1.25 -5.29
C GLY A 48 -14.48 2.43 -5.20
N SER A 49 -14.21 2.90 -3.97
CA SER A 49 -13.37 4.06 -3.69
C SER A 49 -11.89 3.80 -3.94
N ALA A 50 -11.42 2.56 -3.79
CA ALA A 50 -10.04 2.16 -4.05
C ALA A 50 -9.97 0.75 -4.63
N LYS A 51 -8.99 0.50 -5.50
CA LYS A 51 -8.69 -0.84 -6.04
C LYS A 51 -7.22 -1.15 -5.80
N CYS A 52 -6.97 -2.18 -5.00
CA CYS A 52 -5.64 -2.67 -4.71
C CYS A 52 -5.19 -3.70 -5.74
N ILE A 53 -3.92 -3.63 -6.14
CA ILE A 53 -3.31 -4.56 -7.09
C ILE A 53 -1.96 -4.99 -6.51
N HIS A 54 -1.82 -6.29 -6.33
CA HIS A 54 -0.55 -6.91 -5.95
C HIS A 54 0.05 -7.62 -7.16
N GLY A 55 1.23 -7.16 -7.57
CA GLY A 55 1.92 -7.67 -8.75
C GLY A 55 1.31 -7.20 -10.08
N GLY A 56 2.08 -7.25 -11.13
CA GLY A 56 1.67 -6.84 -12.48
C GLY A 56 1.74 -5.34 -12.71
N GLY A 57 0.88 -4.85 -13.59
CA GLY A 57 0.80 -3.42 -13.92
C GLY A 57 -0.59 -3.00 -14.34
N LYS A 58 -0.89 -1.75 -14.12
CA LYS A 58 -2.16 -1.14 -14.50
C LYS A 58 -1.95 0.18 -15.21
N PHE A 59 -2.84 0.45 -16.13
CA PHE A 59 -2.97 1.75 -16.75
C PHE A 59 -3.75 2.67 -15.82
N VAL A 60 -3.13 3.78 -15.41
CA VAL A 60 -3.74 4.78 -14.53
C VAL A 60 -4.09 6.02 -15.35
N TRP A 61 -5.37 6.41 -15.31
CA TRP A 61 -5.85 7.60 -16.02
C TRP A 61 -5.66 8.85 -15.16
N PRO A 62 -4.77 9.77 -15.52
CA PRO A 62 -4.29 10.84 -14.63
C PRO A 62 -5.31 11.94 -14.31
N ILE A 63 -6.44 12.00 -15.04
CA ILE A 63 -7.48 13.03 -14.86
C ILE A 63 -8.54 12.57 -13.84
N ILE A 64 -8.71 11.25 -13.69
CA ILE A 64 -9.82 10.64 -12.95
C ILE A 64 -9.33 9.74 -11.83
N GLN A 65 -8.10 9.24 -11.92
CA GLN A 65 -7.51 8.28 -11.01
C GLN A 65 -6.17 8.79 -10.51
N ASP A 66 -5.91 8.55 -9.24
CA ASP A 66 -4.61 8.74 -8.64
C ASP A 66 -4.10 7.40 -8.09
N TYR A 67 -2.82 7.31 -7.76
CA TYR A 67 -2.23 6.07 -7.28
C TYR A 67 -1.28 6.34 -6.13
N ALA A 68 -1.22 5.39 -5.20
CA ALA A 68 -0.22 5.35 -4.15
C ALA A 68 0.33 3.94 -3.99
N TYR A 69 1.53 3.84 -3.43
CA TYR A 69 2.16 2.58 -3.11
C TYR A 69 2.10 2.34 -1.60
N LEU A 70 1.57 1.19 -1.20
CA LEU A 70 1.62 0.71 0.17
C LEU A 70 2.71 -0.35 0.28
N ASN A 71 3.63 -0.17 1.22
CA ASN A 71 4.75 -1.07 1.43
C ASN A 71 4.29 -2.33 2.18
N LEU A 72 4.69 -3.51 1.68
CA LEU A 72 4.40 -4.82 2.28
C LEU A 72 5.51 -5.30 3.23
N THR A 73 6.62 -4.56 3.31
CA THR A 73 7.75 -4.97 4.15
C THR A 73 7.31 -5.12 5.59
N PRO A 74 7.52 -6.28 6.22
CA PRO A 74 7.17 -6.49 7.62
C PRO A 74 7.93 -5.54 8.53
N ILE A 75 7.24 -5.02 9.54
CA ILE A 75 7.79 -4.09 10.53
C ILE A 75 7.95 -4.84 11.84
N SER A 76 9.14 -4.77 12.43
CA SER A 76 9.41 -5.34 13.76
C SER A 76 9.14 -4.29 14.84
N ILE A 77 8.36 -4.68 15.83
CA ILE A 77 7.96 -3.84 16.95
C ILE A 77 8.44 -4.47 18.25
N ASP A 78 9.29 -3.76 18.96
CA ASP A 78 9.71 -4.17 20.30
C ASP A 78 8.67 -3.71 21.31
N ALA A 79 8.08 -4.65 22.01
CA ALA A 79 7.05 -4.44 23.00
C ALA A 79 7.53 -4.91 24.37
N ASN A 80 8.13 -4.01 25.14
CA ASN A 80 8.51 -4.28 26.53
C ASN A 80 7.35 -3.92 27.43
N LEU A 81 6.56 -4.91 27.82
CA LEU A 81 5.46 -4.70 28.74
C LEU A 81 5.98 -4.81 30.17
N THR A 82 6.05 -3.68 30.85
CA THR A 82 6.46 -3.59 32.25
C THR A 82 5.26 -3.46 33.18
N ASN A 83 5.35 -4.07 34.36
CA ASN A 83 4.31 -4.01 35.40
C ASN A 83 2.93 -4.57 34.95
N ALA A 84 2.89 -5.56 34.07
CA ALA A 84 1.65 -6.24 33.74
C ALA A 84 1.20 -7.10 34.94
N LEU A 85 -0.11 -7.18 35.16
CA LEU A 85 -0.70 -8.01 36.22
C LEU A 85 -1.16 -9.34 35.60
N SER A 86 -0.64 -10.45 36.14
CA SER A 86 -1.13 -11.79 35.83
C SER A 86 -2.50 -12.06 36.47
N ARG A 87 -3.15 -13.16 36.13
CA ARG A 87 -4.40 -13.61 36.76
C ARG A 87 -4.31 -13.74 38.28
N GLN A 88 -3.11 -14.01 38.80
CA GLN A 88 -2.82 -14.14 40.23
C GLN A 88 -2.49 -12.80 40.89
N ASN A 89 -2.68 -11.67 40.19
CA ASN A 89 -2.39 -10.32 40.65
C ASN A 89 -0.89 -10.07 40.97
N ILE A 90 -0.01 -10.81 40.32
CA ILE A 90 1.45 -10.66 40.43
C ILE A 90 1.93 -9.84 39.24
N ARG A 91 2.83 -8.88 39.52
CA ARG A 91 3.44 -8.04 38.49
C ARG A 91 4.52 -8.80 37.76
N VAL A 92 4.45 -8.77 36.45
CA VAL A 92 5.42 -9.43 35.54
C VAL A 92 5.91 -8.45 34.49
N ASP A 93 7.16 -8.59 34.10
CA ASP A 93 7.77 -7.86 33.00
C ASP A 93 8.00 -8.83 31.85
N VAL A 94 7.34 -8.59 30.72
CA VAL A 94 7.38 -9.47 29.55
C VAL A 94 8.00 -8.70 28.38
N PRO A 95 9.29 -8.90 28.11
CA PRO A 95 9.91 -8.37 26.90
C PRO A 95 9.53 -9.25 25.72
N CYS A 96 8.92 -8.65 24.69
CA CYS A 96 8.56 -9.39 23.48
C CYS A 96 8.80 -8.53 22.22
N ARG A 97 8.98 -9.24 21.10
CA ARG A 97 9.14 -8.62 19.79
C ARG A 97 8.10 -9.21 18.84
N PHE A 98 7.37 -8.33 18.19
CA PHE A 98 6.38 -8.69 17.18
C PHE A 98 6.84 -8.28 15.80
N THR A 99 6.59 -9.14 14.82
CA THR A 99 6.75 -8.80 13.41
C THR A 99 5.37 -8.74 12.80
N VAL A 100 4.98 -7.57 12.32
CA VAL A 100 3.68 -7.32 11.71
C VAL A 100 3.84 -7.03 10.24
N GLY A 101 2.91 -7.51 9.42
CA GLY A 101 2.90 -7.29 7.98
C GLY A 101 1.48 -7.19 7.46
N ILE A 102 1.35 -6.57 6.30
CA ILE A 102 0.06 -6.43 5.62
C ILE A 102 -0.19 -7.70 4.81
N SER A 103 -1.38 -8.30 4.98
CA SER A 103 -1.80 -9.46 4.22
C SER A 103 -2.02 -9.10 2.74
N THR A 104 -1.69 -10.03 1.86
CA THR A 104 -1.93 -9.92 0.42
C THR A 104 -3.30 -10.45 -0.01
N GLU A 105 -4.11 -10.91 0.96
CA GLU A 105 -5.47 -11.34 0.71
C GLU A 105 -6.34 -10.16 0.26
N PRO A 106 -7.16 -10.30 -0.80
CA PRO A 106 -7.85 -9.17 -1.45
C PRO A 106 -8.67 -8.31 -0.48
N ASP A 107 -9.44 -8.93 0.40
CA ASP A 107 -10.31 -8.21 1.34
C ASP A 107 -9.50 -7.49 2.43
N SER A 108 -8.51 -8.17 3.00
CA SER A 108 -7.60 -7.60 4.00
C SER A 108 -6.76 -6.46 3.41
N MET A 109 -6.32 -6.62 2.16
CA MET A 109 -5.53 -5.64 1.43
C MET A 109 -6.33 -4.35 1.14
N ASN A 110 -7.60 -4.47 0.75
CA ASN A 110 -8.48 -3.32 0.53
C ASN A 110 -8.74 -2.56 1.84
N ASN A 111 -9.04 -3.28 2.92
CA ASN A 111 -9.23 -2.69 4.25
C ASN A 111 -7.96 -1.98 4.76
N ALA A 112 -6.79 -2.60 4.55
CA ALA A 112 -5.51 -2.00 4.91
C ALA A 112 -5.25 -0.74 4.08
N ALA A 113 -5.52 -0.75 2.78
CA ALA A 113 -5.37 0.41 1.92
C ALA A 113 -6.26 1.57 2.36
N GLU A 114 -7.53 1.33 2.69
CA GLU A 114 -8.44 2.38 3.13
C GLU A 114 -8.02 3.05 4.45
N ARG A 115 -7.38 2.31 5.34
CA ARG A 115 -7.01 2.78 6.69
C ARG A 115 -5.59 3.29 6.79
N LEU A 116 -4.66 2.71 6.06
CA LEU A 116 -3.22 2.98 6.17
C LEU A 116 -2.69 3.87 5.03
N LEU A 117 -3.49 4.09 3.98
CA LEU A 117 -3.08 4.95 2.88
C LEU A 117 -2.88 6.40 3.38
N GLY A 118 -1.68 6.93 3.13
CA GLY A 118 -1.31 8.27 3.58
C GLY A 118 -0.56 8.32 4.92
N LEU A 119 -0.54 7.22 5.68
CA LEU A 119 0.27 7.14 6.89
C LEU A 119 1.73 6.80 6.55
N THR A 120 2.62 7.38 7.31
CA THR A 120 4.04 7.01 7.24
C THR A 120 4.30 5.67 7.90
N SER A 121 5.41 5.03 7.57
CA SER A 121 5.79 3.74 8.18
C SER A 121 5.89 3.83 9.72
N ASN A 122 6.32 4.97 10.26
CA ASN A 122 6.42 5.19 11.69
C ASN A 122 5.03 5.29 12.35
N GLU A 123 4.10 5.99 11.73
CA GLU A 123 2.71 6.10 12.24
C GLU A 123 2.01 4.74 12.23
N ILE A 124 2.25 3.93 11.20
CA ILE A 124 1.73 2.55 11.13
C ILE A 124 2.33 1.71 12.26
N GLN A 125 3.62 1.87 12.53
CA GLN A 125 4.31 1.17 13.62
C GLN A 125 3.75 1.57 15.00
N GLU A 126 3.53 2.85 15.25
CA GLU A 126 2.93 3.34 16.50
C GLU A 126 1.51 2.81 16.69
N LEU A 127 0.68 2.88 15.65
CA LEU A 127 -0.69 2.36 15.68
C LEU A 127 -0.72 0.85 15.99
N ALA A 128 0.13 0.07 15.32
CA ALA A 128 0.25 -1.36 15.55
C ALA A 128 0.76 -1.67 16.97
N ARG A 129 1.73 -0.89 17.46
CA ARG A 129 2.25 -1.00 18.82
C ARG A 129 1.16 -0.80 19.86
N ASP A 130 0.36 0.25 19.76
CA ASP A 130 -0.70 0.56 20.71
C ASP A 130 -1.75 -0.55 20.78
N ILE A 131 -2.16 -1.08 19.62
CA ILE A 131 -3.09 -2.21 19.54
C ILE A 131 -2.49 -3.46 20.18
N LEU A 132 -1.23 -3.78 19.88
CA LEU A 132 -0.53 -4.93 20.44
C LEU A 132 -0.39 -4.83 21.96
N PHE A 133 -0.03 -3.66 22.49
CA PHE A 133 0.05 -3.44 23.94
C PHE A 133 -1.29 -3.66 24.63
N GLY A 134 -2.39 -3.16 24.06
CA GLY A 134 -3.72 -3.37 24.57
C GLY A 134 -4.10 -4.85 24.65
N GLN A 135 -3.88 -5.59 23.57
CA GLN A 135 -4.18 -7.01 23.47
C GLN A 135 -3.25 -7.85 24.39
N LEU A 136 -1.98 -7.51 24.45
CA LEU A 136 -1.01 -8.22 25.28
C LEU A 136 -1.36 -8.12 26.76
N ARG A 137 -1.74 -6.94 27.25
CA ARG A 137 -2.20 -6.75 28.62
C ARG A 137 -3.42 -7.60 28.94
N LEU A 138 -4.37 -7.67 28.02
CA LEU A 138 -5.57 -8.47 28.19
C LEU A 138 -5.24 -9.97 28.29
N VAL A 139 -4.36 -10.47 27.41
CA VAL A 139 -3.93 -11.87 27.40
C VAL A 139 -3.20 -12.21 28.69
N ILE A 140 -2.21 -11.41 29.11
CA ILE A 140 -1.44 -11.65 30.33
C ILE A 140 -2.35 -11.65 31.58
N ALA A 141 -3.36 -10.78 31.63
CA ALA A 141 -4.32 -10.76 32.74
C ALA A 141 -5.16 -12.05 32.84
N THR A 142 -5.27 -12.83 31.77
CA THR A 142 -5.99 -14.11 31.78
C THR A 142 -5.08 -15.31 32.02
N MET A 143 -3.75 -15.16 31.86
CA MET A 143 -2.77 -16.23 32.04
C MET A 143 -2.29 -16.36 33.48
N SER A 144 -1.95 -17.58 33.88
CA SER A 144 -1.23 -17.85 35.13
C SER A 144 0.26 -17.60 34.97
N ILE A 145 0.98 -17.42 36.10
CA ILE A 145 2.45 -17.23 36.07
C ILE A 145 3.18 -18.40 35.41
N GLU A 146 2.64 -19.61 35.52
CA GLU A 146 3.25 -20.82 34.95
C GLU A 146 3.10 -20.88 33.42
N GLU A 147 2.20 -20.06 32.85
CA GLU A 147 1.91 -20.01 31.41
C GLU A 147 2.57 -18.80 30.71
N ILE A 148 3.10 -17.83 31.46
CA ILE A 148 3.78 -16.64 30.95
C ILE A 148 5.27 -16.92 30.76
#